data_8e127bb3abcc100fbc00f63d1146e7f7
#
_entry.id   8e127bb3abcc100fbc00f63d1146e7f7
#
_cell.length_a   1.000
_cell.length_b   1.000
_cell.length_c   1.000
_cell.angle_alpha   90.00
_cell.angle_beta   90.00
_cell.angle_gamma   90.00
#
_symmetry.space_group_name_H-M   'P 1'
#
loop_
_entity.id
_entity.type
_entity.pdbx_description
1 polymer ?
#
loop_
_entity_poly.entity_id
_entity_poly.type
_entity_poly.pdbx_seq_one_letter_code
_entity_poly.pdbx_strand_id
1 'polypeptide(L)'
;TERHRIFTEHLSKTKDKFVHAEGETGLVMIVFTLPSYNLVFKVIRDTFGPPKTISREDVVSKYKLVSKHDRAGRLIDTQEFLNLKFPIDRFSKELIKELLENSSISVRREGSNLILKHVYIERRVRPLNLYINEYSFEEAARAIIDYGEAIKDLAKTNIFPGDLLLKNFGVTQHNRVIFYDYDEVSLVTDCNFRDIPQSNSIEDEMQADTWYYVGEHDIFPEEFIRFLSMNDQLKTEFMKYHQDLLTSKYWQKIKNQHLKGQVSLVIPYTSHLSQRKAF
;
A
#
# COMPACT_ATOMS: atom_id res chain seq x y z
N THR A 1 5.14 -3.44 -25.38
CA THR A 1 3.77 -3.89 -25.02
C THR A 1 2.75 -2.91 -25.54
N GLU A 2 1.51 -3.34 -25.73
CA GLU A 2 0.42 -2.49 -26.22
C GLU A 2 0.14 -1.33 -25.23
N ARG A 3 0.17 -1.58 -23.95
CA ARG A 3 0.03 -0.53 -22.90
C ARG A 3 1.05 0.60 -23.09
N HIS A 4 2.32 0.27 -23.39
CA HIS A 4 3.35 1.27 -23.64
C HIS A 4 3.04 2.08 -24.90
N ARG A 5 2.59 1.45 -25.98
CA ARG A 5 2.21 2.11 -27.22
C ARG A 5 1.06 3.10 -27.00
N ILE A 6 -0.03 2.66 -26.34
CA ILE A 6 -1.20 3.49 -26.03
C ILE A 6 -0.78 4.69 -25.15
N PHE A 7 0.05 4.44 -24.13
CA PHE A 7 0.55 5.51 -23.28
C PHE A 7 1.41 6.53 -24.03
N THR A 8 2.31 6.07 -24.90
CA THR A 8 3.17 6.94 -25.71
C THR A 8 2.33 7.76 -26.71
N GLU A 9 1.32 7.16 -27.31
CA GLU A 9 0.37 7.86 -28.18
C GLU A 9 -0.42 8.93 -27.40
N HIS A 10 -0.93 8.61 -26.21
CA HIS A 10 -1.59 9.59 -25.35
C HIS A 10 -0.64 10.74 -24.99
N LEU A 11 0.59 10.42 -24.56
CA LEU A 11 1.60 11.41 -24.20
C LEU A 11 1.93 12.35 -25.35
N SER A 12 1.92 11.87 -26.61
CA SER A 12 2.17 12.70 -27.79
C SER A 12 1.03 13.68 -28.10
N LYS A 13 -0.19 13.36 -27.69
CA LYS A 13 -1.42 14.16 -27.96
C LYS A 13 -1.76 15.14 -26.85
N THR A 14 -1.40 14.82 -25.59
CA THR A 14 -1.72 15.69 -24.44
C THR A 14 -0.65 16.76 -24.24
N LYS A 15 -1.04 17.89 -23.65
CA LYS A 15 -0.13 18.94 -23.16
C LYS A 15 0.19 18.81 -21.68
N ASP A 16 -0.41 17.82 -21.00
CA ASP A 16 -0.20 17.59 -19.59
C ASP A 16 1.27 17.32 -19.27
N LYS A 17 1.63 17.68 -18.05
CA LYS A 17 2.94 17.38 -17.48
C LYS A 17 2.79 16.34 -16.36
N PHE A 18 3.83 15.56 -16.18
CA PHE A 18 3.97 14.77 -14.97
C PHE A 18 4.08 15.70 -13.77
N VAL A 19 3.27 15.42 -12.76
CA VAL A 19 3.22 16.15 -11.48
C VAL A 19 3.21 15.14 -10.34
N HIS A 20 3.50 15.58 -9.11
CA HIS A 20 3.34 14.72 -7.94
C HIS A 20 1.93 14.13 -7.88
N ALA A 21 1.83 12.88 -7.51
CA ALA A 21 0.53 12.27 -7.26
C ALA A 21 -0.12 12.88 -6.01
N GLU A 22 -1.45 12.88 -5.99
CA GLU A 22 -2.21 13.32 -4.82
C GLU A 22 -2.00 12.35 -3.65
N GLY A 23 -1.97 12.88 -2.43
CA GLY A 23 -1.77 12.13 -1.20
C GLY A 23 -0.56 12.64 -0.41
N GLU A 24 -0.19 11.89 0.63
CA GLU A 24 0.97 12.22 1.45
C GLU A 24 2.28 11.92 0.71
N THR A 25 3.27 12.77 0.92
CA THR A 25 4.62 12.56 0.35
C THR A 25 5.26 11.32 0.96
N GLY A 26 5.61 10.35 0.12
CA GLY A 26 6.28 9.13 0.55
C GLY A 26 7.71 9.39 1.03
N LEU A 27 8.11 8.72 2.13
CA LEU A 27 9.48 8.78 2.67
C LEU A 27 10.45 7.93 1.84
N VAL A 28 9.95 6.87 1.20
CA VAL A 28 10.74 5.87 0.48
C VAL A 28 10.71 6.10 -1.03
N MET A 29 9.58 6.55 -1.57
CA MET A 29 9.39 6.74 -3.00
C MET A 29 8.91 8.14 -3.36
N ILE A 30 9.36 8.63 -4.52
CA ILE A 30 8.75 9.76 -5.21
C ILE A 30 7.63 9.20 -6.09
N VAL A 31 6.41 9.68 -5.85
CA VAL A 31 5.20 9.21 -6.53
C VAL A 31 4.65 10.32 -7.40
N PHE A 32 4.50 10.06 -8.69
CA PHE A 32 4.02 11.06 -9.65
C PHE A 32 3.10 10.46 -10.69
N THR A 33 2.34 11.29 -11.37
CA THR A 33 1.32 10.89 -12.35
C THR A 33 1.25 11.87 -13.51
N LEU A 34 0.70 11.42 -14.63
CA LEU A 34 0.20 12.30 -15.69
C LEU A 34 -1.31 12.49 -15.42
N PRO A 35 -1.79 13.73 -15.12
CA PRO A 35 -3.18 13.94 -14.67
C PRO A 35 -4.25 13.34 -15.59
N SER A 36 -4.07 13.44 -16.89
CA SER A 36 -4.99 12.91 -17.91
C SER A 36 -4.87 11.40 -18.13
N TYR A 37 -3.98 10.68 -17.43
CA TYR A 37 -3.79 9.24 -17.63
C TYR A 37 -3.84 8.47 -16.32
N ASN A 38 -4.47 7.31 -16.32
CA ASN A 38 -4.75 6.53 -15.11
C ASN A 38 -3.56 5.65 -14.69
N LEU A 39 -2.36 6.23 -14.60
CA LEU A 39 -1.15 5.57 -14.11
C LEU A 39 -0.44 6.42 -13.08
N VAL A 40 0.21 5.73 -12.15
CA VAL A 40 1.11 6.27 -11.14
C VAL A 40 2.49 5.68 -11.36
N PHE A 41 3.50 6.52 -11.25
CA PHE A 41 4.91 6.19 -11.37
C PHE A 41 5.56 6.33 -9.99
N LYS A 42 6.32 5.32 -9.59
CA LYS A 42 7.01 5.27 -8.29
C LYS A 42 8.50 5.07 -8.50
N VAL A 43 9.30 5.99 -8.02
CA VAL A 43 10.77 5.95 -8.10
C VAL A 43 11.34 5.93 -6.70
N ILE A 44 12.21 4.95 -6.41
CA ILE A 44 12.84 4.81 -5.09
C ILE A 44 13.80 5.97 -4.86
N ARG A 45 13.73 6.61 -3.69
CA ARG A 45 14.67 7.65 -3.24
C ARG A 45 16.05 7.06 -3.01
N ASP A 46 17.08 7.91 -3.07
CA ASP A 46 18.45 7.49 -2.80
C ASP A 46 18.69 7.31 -1.28
N THR A 47 18.01 8.11 -0.46
CA THR A 47 18.04 8.06 1.01
C THR A 47 16.64 8.16 1.57
N PHE A 48 16.41 7.47 2.67
CA PHE A 48 15.12 7.47 3.36
C PHE A 48 15.22 8.31 4.63
N GLY A 49 14.18 9.12 4.88
CA GLY A 49 14.10 9.92 6.11
C GLY A 49 13.74 9.07 7.34
N PRO A 50 14.12 9.51 8.55
CA PRO A 50 13.67 8.88 9.78
C PRO A 50 12.13 8.80 9.82
N PRO A 51 11.55 7.74 10.39
CA PRO A 51 12.15 6.64 11.15
C PRO A 51 12.57 5.42 10.31
N LYS A 52 12.61 5.51 8.98
CA LYS A 52 12.88 4.35 8.11
C LYS A 52 14.35 3.89 8.22
N THR A 53 14.52 2.61 8.53
CA THR A 53 15.84 1.94 8.62
C THR A 53 16.10 0.95 7.49
N ILE A 54 15.16 0.84 6.53
CA ILE A 54 15.25 -0.09 5.39
C ILE A 54 16.20 0.43 4.32
N SER A 55 16.77 -0.48 3.55
CA SER A 55 17.59 -0.18 2.39
C SER A 55 16.79 -0.16 1.08
N ARG A 56 17.42 0.33 0.00
CA ARG A 56 16.86 0.25 -1.35
C ARG A 56 16.63 -1.20 -1.79
N GLU A 57 17.55 -2.08 -1.45
CA GLU A 57 17.52 -3.52 -1.76
C GLU A 57 16.33 -4.18 -1.05
N ASP A 58 16.04 -3.78 0.17
CA ASP A 58 14.87 -4.26 0.92
C ASP A 58 13.57 -3.87 0.21
N VAL A 59 13.45 -2.61 -0.23
CA VAL A 59 12.28 -2.15 -0.98
C VAL A 59 12.10 -2.99 -2.25
N VAL A 60 13.15 -3.17 -3.05
CA VAL A 60 13.10 -4.00 -4.26
C VAL A 60 12.70 -5.44 -3.94
N SER A 61 13.21 -6.00 -2.83
CA SER A 61 12.88 -7.37 -2.41
C SER A 61 11.41 -7.52 -2.03
N LYS A 62 10.83 -6.51 -1.38
CA LYS A 62 9.41 -6.47 -1.00
C LYS A 62 8.49 -6.36 -2.20
N TYR A 63 8.82 -5.55 -3.21
CA TYR A 63 8.10 -5.53 -4.47
C TYR A 63 8.13 -6.88 -5.19
N LYS A 64 9.28 -7.58 -5.17
CA LYS A 64 9.41 -8.94 -5.70
C LYS A 64 8.62 -9.96 -4.88
N LEU A 65 8.58 -9.81 -3.54
CA LEU A 65 7.78 -10.66 -2.67
C LEU A 65 6.30 -10.59 -3.07
N VAL A 66 5.76 -9.38 -3.14
CA VAL A 66 4.37 -9.12 -3.50
C VAL A 66 4.01 -9.70 -4.87
N SER A 67 4.85 -9.50 -5.88
CA SER A 67 4.61 -10.02 -7.24
C SER A 67 4.50 -11.55 -7.32
N LYS A 68 5.05 -12.27 -6.34
CA LYS A 68 5.00 -13.74 -6.25
C LYS A 68 3.84 -14.27 -5.43
N HIS A 69 3.19 -13.43 -4.61
CA HIS A 69 2.21 -13.84 -3.60
C HIS A 69 0.79 -13.34 -3.84
N ASP A 70 0.55 -12.57 -4.90
CA ASP A 70 -0.82 -12.08 -5.18
C ASP A 70 -1.75 -13.19 -5.63
N ARG A 71 -2.43 -13.80 -4.65
CA ARG A 71 -3.52 -14.78 -4.86
C ARG A 71 -4.88 -14.21 -4.47
N ALA A 72 -4.90 -13.05 -3.81
CA ALA A 72 -6.11 -12.47 -3.27
C ALA A 72 -6.76 -11.44 -4.20
N GLY A 73 -6.01 -10.92 -5.20
CA GLY A 73 -6.43 -9.77 -6.00
C GLY A 73 -6.70 -8.55 -5.11
N ARG A 74 -5.91 -8.39 -4.03
CA ARG A 74 -5.95 -7.26 -3.09
C ARG A 74 -4.69 -6.41 -3.14
N LEU A 75 -3.74 -6.79 -4.00
CA LEU A 75 -2.54 -6.04 -4.28
C LEU A 75 -2.71 -5.31 -5.61
N ILE A 76 -2.13 -4.12 -5.73
CA ILE A 76 -2.13 -3.42 -7.01
C ILE A 76 -1.18 -4.12 -7.99
N ASP A 77 -1.60 -4.25 -9.26
CA ASP A 77 -0.73 -4.77 -10.33
C ASP A 77 0.39 -3.76 -10.59
N THR A 78 1.58 -4.08 -10.09
CA THR A 78 2.78 -3.27 -10.23
C THR A 78 3.67 -3.83 -11.33
N GLN A 79 4.05 -2.98 -12.29
CA GLN A 79 4.98 -3.34 -13.35
C GLN A 79 6.31 -2.60 -13.17
N GLU A 80 7.40 -3.35 -13.19
CA GLU A 80 8.77 -2.81 -13.15
C GLU A 80 9.23 -2.47 -14.57
N PHE A 81 9.72 -1.24 -14.75
CA PHE A 81 10.32 -0.80 -16.03
C PHE A 81 11.72 -0.25 -15.81
N LEU A 82 12.56 -0.54 -16.79
CA LEU A 82 13.94 -0.07 -16.82
C LEU A 82 14.17 0.85 -18.02
N ASN A 83 14.93 1.92 -17.77
CA ASN A 83 15.42 2.85 -18.80
C ASN A 83 14.31 3.50 -19.65
N LEU A 84 13.20 3.92 -19.02
CA LEU A 84 12.18 4.72 -19.71
C LEU A 84 12.70 6.12 -19.98
N LYS A 85 12.56 6.59 -21.22
CA LYS A 85 13.02 7.90 -21.69
C LYS A 85 11.83 8.81 -21.99
N PHE A 86 11.81 9.98 -21.38
CA PHE A 86 10.78 10.99 -21.59
C PHE A 86 11.41 12.38 -21.83
N PRO A 87 10.80 13.25 -22.67
CA PRO A 87 11.23 14.64 -22.78
C PRO A 87 11.10 15.35 -21.43
N ILE A 88 12.13 16.10 -21.02
CA ILE A 88 12.17 16.74 -19.69
C ILE A 88 11.11 17.82 -19.52
N ASP A 89 10.70 18.48 -20.60
CA ASP A 89 9.65 19.51 -20.63
C ASP A 89 8.25 18.94 -20.32
N ARG A 90 8.13 17.61 -20.34
CA ARG A 90 6.89 16.90 -19.95
C ARG A 90 6.75 16.75 -18.43
N PHE A 91 7.67 17.24 -17.64
CA PHE A 91 7.62 17.20 -16.17
C PHE A 91 7.45 18.60 -15.60
N SER A 92 6.81 18.72 -14.44
CA SER A 92 6.83 19.97 -13.68
C SER A 92 8.24 20.27 -13.17
N LYS A 93 8.55 21.54 -12.95
CA LYS A 93 9.87 21.95 -12.49
C LYS A 93 10.21 21.39 -11.11
N GLU A 94 9.21 21.35 -10.24
CA GLU A 94 9.30 20.84 -8.88
C GLU A 94 9.64 19.35 -8.89
N LEU A 95 8.92 18.57 -9.74
CA LEU A 95 9.15 17.13 -9.86
C LEU A 95 10.53 16.83 -10.45
N ILE A 96 10.98 17.58 -11.47
CA ILE A 96 12.33 17.42 -12.05
C ILE A 96 13.39 17.62 -10.95
N LYS A 97 13.25 18.68 -10.17
CA LYS A 97 14.19 19.00 -9.10
C LYS A 97 14.26 17.84 -8.10
N GLU A 98 13.12 17.40 -7.59
CA GLU A 98 13.07 16.32 -6.60
C GLU A 98 13.63 15.01 -7.15
N LEU A 99 13.26 14.61 -8.38
CA LEU A 99 13.75 13.38 -9.00
C LEU A 99 15.28 13.37 -9.17
N LEU A 100 15.88 14.51 -9.58
CA LEU A 100 17.32 14.60 -9.79
C LEU A 100 18.11 14.72 -8.49
N GLU A 101 17.54 15.36 -7.46
CA GLU A 101 18.21 15.56 -6.16
C GLU A 101 18.08 14.33 -5.24
N ASN A 102 16.91 13.65 -5.26
CA ASN A 102 16.59 12.61 -4.27
C ASN A 102 16.50 11.20 -4.84
N SER A 103 16.70 11.01 -6.15
CA SER A 103 16.62 9.69 -6.82
C SER A 103 17.64 9.55 -7.95
N SER A 104 18.85 10.08 -7.78
CA SER A 104 19.91 10.11 -8.79
C SER A 104 20.37 8.71 -9.23
N ILE A 105 20.24 7.71 -8.35
CA ILE A 105 20.48 6.29 -8.66
C ILE A 105 19.47 5.80 -9.71
N SER A 106 18.20 6.20 -9.57
CA SER A 106 17.09 5.76 -10.43
C SER A 106 16.79 6.69 -11.60
N VAL A 107 17.23 7.95 -11.54
CA VAL A 107 16.89 8.97 -12.54
C VAL A 107 18.15 9.72 -12.98
N ARG A 108 18.26 9.99 -14.28
CA ARG A 108 19.32 10.87 -14.80
C ARG A 108 18.79 11.75 -15.91
N ARG A 109 19.39 12.90 -16.07
CA ARG A 109 19.19 13.77 -17.24
C ARG A 109 20.14 13.39 -18.36
N GLU A 110 19.62 13.33 -19.59
CA GLU A 110 20.40 13.10 -20.80
C GLU A 110 19.94 14.08 -21.89
N GLY A 111 20.66 15.19 -22.00
CA GLY A 111 20.29 16.28 -22.90
C GLY A 111 18.92 16.88 -22.56
N SER A 112 17.99 16.82 -23.50
CA SER A 112 16.61 17.28 -23.33
C SER A 112 15.65 16.21 -22.73
N ASN A 113 16.20 15.07 -22.30
CA ASN A 113 15.40 13.97 -21.78
C ASN A 113 15.71 13.65 -20.32
N LEU A 114 14.73 13.07 -19.65
CA LEU A 114 14.85 12.42 -18.35
C LEU A 114 14.80 10.91 -18.58
N ILE A 115 15.78 10.19 -18.06
CA ILE A 115 15.83 8.73 -18.10
C ILE A 115 15.47 8.19 -16.72
N LEU A 116 14.36 7.46 -16.64
CA LEU A 116 13.99 6.68 -15.46
C LEU A 116 14.68 5.32 -15.59
N LYS A 117 15.83 5.16 -14.95
CA LYS A 117 16.61 3.90 -15.00
C LYS A 117 15.87 2.75 -14.34
N HIS A 118 15.09 3.05 -13.30
CA HIS A 118 14.27 2.10 -12.58
C HIS A 118 13.00 2.79 -12.07
N VAL A 119 11.83 2.27 -12.41
CA VAL A 119 10.52 2.82 -12.05
C VAL A 119 9.49 1.71 -11.95
N TYR A 120 8.64 1.78 -10.93
CA TYR A 120 7.43 0.97 -10.84
C TYR A 120 6.25 1.77 -11.37
N ILE A 121 5.39 1.11 -12.14
CA ILE A 121 4.19 1.72 -12.74
C ILE A 121 2.97 0.92 -12.32
N GLU A 122 1.96 1.61 -11.80
CA GLU A 122 0.73 1.05 -11.27
C GLU A 122 -0.48 1.80 -11.83
N ARG A 123 -1.66 1.19 -11.75
CA ARG A 123 -2.91 1.94 -11.98
C ARG A 123 -3.14 2.91 -10.83
N ARG A 124 -3.63 4.10 -11.16
CA ARG A 124 -4.02 5.07 -10.15
C ARG A 124 -5.29 4.60 -9.42
N VAL A 125 -5.26 4.64 -8.11
CA VAL A 125 -6.40 4.41 -7.22
C VAL A 125 -6.62 5.64 -6.36
N ARG A 126 -7.81 5.81 -5.79
CA ARG A 126 -8.06 6.89 -4.84
C ARG A 126 -7.59 6.44 -3.46
N PRO A 127 -6.61 7.11 -2.81
CA PRO A 127 -6.20 6.78 -1.44
C PRO A 127 -7.40 6.72 -0.50
N LEU A 128 -7.48 5.68 0.34
CA LEU A 128 -8.65 5.43 1.17
C LEU A 128 -8.89 6.52 2.20
N ASN A 129 -7.82 7.10 2.75
CA ASN A 129 -7.91 8.24 3.68
C ASN A 129 -8.53 9.49 3.03
N LEU A 130 -8.36 9.70 1.73
CA LEU A 130 -9.01 10.78 0.99
C LEU A 130 -10.44 10.39 0.62
N TYR A 131 -10.63 9.15 0.14
CA TYR A 131 -11.93 8.65 -0.25
C TYR A 131 -13.00 8.79 0.84
N ILE A 132 -12.70 8.39 2.08
CA ILE A 132 -13.67 8.43 3.19
C ILE A 132 -14.09 9.86 3.59
N ASN A 133 -13.34 10.87 3.18
CA ASN A 133 -13.64 12.29 3.45
C ASN A 133 -14.36 12.98 2.28
N GLU A 134 -14.37 12.39 1.10
CA GLU A 134 -14.91 13.00 -0.13
C GLU A 134 -16.27 12.43 -0.52
N TYR A 135 -16.56 11.20 -0.10
CA TYR A 135 -17.77 10.49 -0.49
C TYR A 135 -18.80 10.44 0.65
N SER A 136 -20.02 10.01 0.34
CA SER A 136 -21.07 9.86 1.34
C SER A 136 -20.68 8.86 2.44
N PHE A 137 -21.35 8.99 3.60
CA PHE A 137 -21.11 8.07 4.71
C PHE A 137 -21.32 6.60 4.29
N GLU A 138 -22.35 6.32 3.50
CA GLU A 138 -22.67 4.97 3.05
C GLU A 138 -21.58 4.39 2.13
N GLU A 139 -20.98 5.24 1.28
CA GLU A 139 -19.87 4.83 0.41
C GLU A 139 -18.58 4.62 1.23
N ALA A 140 -18.29 5.55 2.14
CA ALA A 140 -17.16 5.45 3.06
C ALA A 140 -17.28 4.21 3.95
N ALA A 141 -18.46 3.92 4.51
CA ALA A 141 -18.70 2.73 5.33
C ALA A 141 -18.47 1.43 4.55
N ARG A 142 -18.97 1.36 3.30
CA ARG A 142 -18.70 0.21 2.42
C ARG A 142 -17.21 0.03 2.16
N ALA A 143 -16.49 1.12 1.91
CA ALA A 143 -15.05 1.07 1.68
C ALA A 143 -14.29 0.62 2.93
N ILE A 144 -14.69 1.06 4.13
CA ILE A 144 -14.08 0.63 5.40
C ILE A 144 -14.37 -0.84 5.71
N ILE A 145 -15.55 -1.34 5.40
CA ILE A 145 -15.84 -2.77 5.52
C ILE A 145 -14.95 -3.57 4.54
N ASP A 146 -14.85 -3.14 3.27
CA ASP A 146 -13.99 -3.82 2.29
C ASP A 146 -12.49 -3.69 2.59
N TYR A 147 -12.07 -2.63 3.30
CA TYR A 147 -10.72 -2.48 3.83
C TYR A 147 -10.39 -3.59 4.84
N GLY A 148 -11.26 -3.86 5.79
CA GLY A 148 -11.08 -4.98 6.72
C GLY A 148 -11.06 -6.34 6.02
N GLU A 149 -11.91 -6.55 5.01
CA GLU A 149 -11.86 -7.74 4.16
C GLU A 149 -10.54 -7.83 3.37
N ALA A 150 -10.02 -6.70 2.87
CA ALA A 150 -8.74 -6.69 2.17
C ALA A 150 -7.59 -7.16 3.07
N ILE A 151 -7.54 -6.71 4.33
CA ILE A 151 -6.55 -7.16 5.31
C ILE A 151 -6.70 -8.69 5.55
N LYS A 152 -7.93 -9.18 5.74
CA LYS A 152 -8.20 -10.61 5.93
C LYS A 152 -7.79 -11.45 4.71
N ASP A 153 -8.06 -10.95 3.51
CA ASP A 153 -7.70 -11.63 2.26
C ASP A 153 -6.18 -11.69 2.07
N LEU A 154 -5.46 -10.60 2.36
CA LEU A 154 -4.00 -10.57 2.35
C LEU A 154 -3.42 -11.54 3.38
N ALA A 155 -3.94 -11.54 4.61
CA ALA A 155 -3.51 -12.47 5.66
C ALA A 155 -3.67 -13.95 5.24
N LYS A 156 -4.80 -14.29 4.58
CA LYS A 156 -5.05 -15.65 4.02
C LYS A 156 -4.03 -16.05 2.95
N THR A 157 -3.39 -15.09 2.30
CA THR A 157 -2.33 -15.34 1.29
C THR A 157 -0.92 -15.18 1.86
N ASN A 158 -0.78 -15.16 3.18
CA ASN A 158 0.47 -15.02 3.91
C ASN A 158 1.12 -13.64 3.76
N ILE A 159 0.35 -12.59 3.44
CA ILE A 159 0.85 -11.21 3.35
C ILE A 159 0.36 -10.42 4.57
N PHE A 160 1.28 -9.79 5.27
CA PHE A 160 1.03 -8.79 6.28
C PHE A 160 1.44 -7.42 5.75
N PRO A 161 0.52 -6.42 5.67
CA PRO A 161 0.81 -5.12 5.06
C PRO A 161 1.85 -4.26 5.79
N GLY A 162 2.22 -4.61 7.02
CA GLY A 162 3.03 -3.78 7.90
C GLY A 162 2.14 -2.82 8.68
N ASP A 163 2.28 -1.52 8.47
CA ASP A 163 1.34 -0.59 9.05
C ASP A 163 -0.01 -0.63 8.30
N LEU A 164 -1.10 -0.60 9.05
CA LEU A 164 -2.47 -0.66 8.52
C LEU A 164 -3.06 0.75 8.32
N LEU A 165 -2.24 1.73 7.94
CA LEU A 165 -2.70 3.09 7.68
C LEU A 165 -3.63 3.12 6.47
N LEU A 166 -4.73 3.86 6.56
CA LEU A 166 -5.69 4.01 5.47
C LEU A 166 -5.06 4.55 4.19
N LYS A 167 -4.01 5.39 4.31
CA LYS A 167 -3.29 5.97 3.17
C LYS A 167 -2.53 4.95 2.34
N ASN A 168 -2.26 3.75 2.87
CA ASN A 168 -1.55 2.67 2.18
C ASN A 168 -2.49 1.78 1.36
N PHE A 169 -3.80 2.02 1.49
CA PHE A 169 -4.85 1.37 0.73
C PHE A 169 -5.55 2.36 -0.19
N GLY A 170 -6.12 1.85 -1.27
CA GLY A 170 -6.83 2.68 -2.24
C GLY A 170 -8.08 2.01 -2.76
N VAL A 171 -9.05 2.85 -3.13
CA VAL A 171 -10.31 2.42 -3.74
C VAL A 171 -10.17 2.43 -5.24
N THR A 172 -10.48 1.30 -5.87
CA THR A 172 -10.49 1.15 -7.34
C THR A 172 -11.77 1.74 -7.92
N GLN A 173 -11.81 1.94 -9.25
CA GLN A 173 -13.01 2.34 -9.99
C GLN A 173 -14.21 1.38 -9.82
N HIS A 174 -13.98 0.17 -9.31
CA HIS A 174 -15.02 -0.83 -9.02
C HIS A 174 -15.38 -0.87 -7.53
N ASN A 175 -15.05 0.17 -6.77
CA ASN A 175 -15.28 0.31 -5.33
C ASN A 175 -14.67 -0.83 -4.49
N ARG A 176 -13.54 -1.38 -4.96
CA ARG A 176 -12.79 -2.41 -4.24
C ARG A 176 -11.55 -1.80 -3.60
N VAL A 177 -11.33 -2.11 -2.34
CA VAL A 177 -10.13 -1.68 -1.62
C VAL A 177 -8.98 -2.63 -1.92
N ILE A 178 -7.84 -2.05 -2.28
CA ILE A 178 -6.59 -2.78 -2.54
C ILE A 178 -5.43 -2.10 -1.82
N PHE A 179 -4.41 -2.87 -1.49
CA PHE A 179 -3.17 -2.42 -0.88
C PHE A 179 -2.16 -2.05 -1.97
N TYR A 180 -1.43 -0.93 -1.79
CA TYR A 180 -0.49 -0.43 -2.80
C TYR A 180 0.84 0.08 -2.25
N ASP A 181 1.05 0.07 -0.92
CA ASP A 181 2.30 0.53 -0.30
C ASP A 181 3.08 -0.65 0.29
N TYR A 182 4.17 -1.04 -0.37
CA TYR A 182 4.85 -2.30 -0.14
C TYR A 182 6.14 -2.18 0.68
N ASP A 183 6.51 -0.99 1.12
CA ASP A 183 7.80 -0.76 1.78
C ASP A 183 7.92 -1.41 3.18
N GLU A 184 6.80 -1.76 3.81
CA GLU A 184 6.76 -2.45 5.11
C GLU A 184 6.16 -3.86 5.06
N VAL A 185 5.79 -4.33 3.86
CA VAL A 185 5.16 -5.65 3.72
C VAL A 185 6.06 -6.77 4.24
N SER A 186 5.46 -7.76 4.89
CA SER A 186 6.14 -8.97 5.37
C SER A 186 5.25 -10.21 5.21
N LEU A 187 5.78 -11.39 5.47
CA LEU A 187 4.94 -12.58 5.54
C LEU A 187 4.30 -12.69 6.93
N VAL A 188 3.04 -13.10 6.99
CA VAL A 188 2.35 -13.39 8.27
C VAL A 188 3.15 -14.41 9.10
N THR A 189 3.81 -15.37 8.42
CA THR A 189 4.65 -16.39 9.08
C THR A 189 5.90 -15.81 9.75
N ASP A 190 6.38 -14.66 9.32
CA ASP A 190 7.59 -14.02 9.86
C ASP A 190 7.24 -13.10 11.04
N CYS A 191 5.97 -12.66 11.16
CA CYS A 191 5.51 -11.80 12.24
C CYS A 191 5.29 -12.59 13.54
N ASN A 192 5.53 -11.95 14.68
CA ASN A 192 5.27 -12.48 16.01
C ASN A 192 4.10 -11.72 16.65
N PHE A 193 2.88 -12.22 16.50
CA PHE A 193 1.67 -11.59 17.02
C PHE A 193 1.51 -11.86 18.50
N ARG A 194 1.50 -10.80 19.32
CA ARG A 194 1.45 -10.85 20.77
C ARG A 194 0.36 -9.93 21.32
N ASP A 195 -0.12 -10.24 22.52
CA ASP A 195 -0.90 -9.30 23.30
C ASP A 195 0.03 -8.36 24.07
N ILE A 196 -0.38 -7.12 24.29
CA ILE A 196 0.35 -6.19 25.17
C ILE A 196 0.34 -6.77 26.58
N PRO A 197 1.51 -6.95 27.22
CA PRO A 197 1.55 -7.43 28.58
C PRO A 197 0.78 -6.49 29.50
N GLN A 198 0.03 -7.05 30.49
CA GLN A 198 -0.63 -6.23 31.49
C GLN A 198 0.41 -5.58 32.39
N SER A 199 0.26 -4.28 32.64
CA SER A 199 1.13 -3.59 33.58
C SER A 199 0.88 -4.09 35.00
N ASN A 200 1.94 -4.26 35.77
CA ASN A 200 1.86 -4.68 37.16
C ASN A 200 1.90 -3.47 38.14
N SER A 201 2.15 -2.27 37.63
CA SER A 201 2.23 -1.06 38.46
C SER A 201 1.73 0.18 37.68
N ILE A 202 1.22 1.16 38.44
CA ILE A 202 0.82 2.47 37.88
C ILE A 202 2.05 3.23 37.32
N GLU A 203 3.24 2.95 37.86
CA GLU A 203 4.50 3.57 37.44
C GLU A 203 4.90 3.10 36.03
N ASP A 204 4.61 1.84 35.68
CA ASP A 204 4.87 1.28 34.33
C ASP A 204 3.96 1.95 33.28
N GLU A 205 2.71 2.29 33.62
CA GLU A 205 1.77 2.96 32.72
C GLU A 205 2.10 4.43 32.47
N MET A 206 2.82 5.06 33.39
CA MET A 206 3.19 6.49 33.31
C MET A 206 4.55 6.73 32.60
N GLN A 207 5.28 5.69 32.25
CA GLN A 207 6.54 5.84 31.53
C GLN A 207 6.31 6.27 30.08
N ALA A 208 7.13 7.17 29.58
CA ALA A 208 7.10 7.65 28.20
C ALA A 208 7.56 6.57 27.20
N ASP A 209 8.34 5.59 27.66
CA ASP A 209 8.84 4.46 26.88
C ASP A 209 8.06 3.18 27.22
N THR A 210 7.98 2.25 26.26
CA THR A 210 7.35 0.95 26.49
C THR A 210 8.08 0.18 27.58
N TRP A 211 7.39 -0.14 28.67
CA TRP A 211 7.92 -0.87 29.83
C TRP A 211 8.17 -2.35 29.57
N TYR A 212 7.83 -2.86 28.38
CA TYR A 212 8.05 -4.24 27.95
C TYR A 212 8.95 -4.30 26.73
N TYR A 213 9.66 -5.42 26.58
CA TYR A 213 10.51 -5.66 25.43
C TYR A 213 9.71 -5.85 24.15
N VAL A 214 10.09 -5.13 23.09
CA VAL A 214 9.53 -5.23 21.75
C VAL A 214 10.63 -5.72 20.81
N GLY A 215 10.45 -6.93 20.25
CA GLY A 215 11.33 -7.50 19.23
C GLY A 215 11.03 -6.93 17.84
N GLU A 216 11.97 -7.06 16.93
CA GLU A 216 11.90 -6.53 15.56
C GLU A 216 10.65 -6.98 14.78
N HIS A 217 10.17 -8.20 15.06
CA HIS A 217 9.01 -8.79 14.37
C HIS A 217 7.75 -8.86 15.24
N ASP A 218 7.78 -8.25 16.42
CA ASP A 218 6.64 -8.23 17.31
C ASP A 218 5.55 -7.31 16.78
N ILE A 219 4.34 -7.83 16.71
CA ILE A 219 3.14 -7.11 16.28
C ILE A 219 2.09 -7.22 17.37
N PHE A 220 1.54 -6.08 17.77
CA PHE A 220 0.48 -5.96 18.76
C PHE A 220 -0.83 -5.53 18.08
N PRO A 221 -1.71 -6.47 17.69
CA PRO A 221 -2.90 -6.16 16.89
C PRO A 221 -3.87 -5.18 17.57
N GLU A 222 -3.91 -5.16 18.88
CA GLU A 222 -4.74 -4.20 19.64
C GLU A 222 -4.34 -2.73 19.41
N GLU A 223 -3.07 -2.47 19.01
CA GLU A 223 -2.62 -1.13 18.61
C GLU A 223 -3.14 -0.68 17.24
N PHE A 224 -3.58 -1.59 16.38
CA PHE A 224 -4.05 -1.22 15.03
C PHE A 224 -5.17 -0.18 15.06
N ILE A 225 -6.02 -0.22 16.08
CA ILE A 225 -7.12 0.73 16.24
C ILE A 225 -6.65 2.19 16.32
N ARG A 226 -5.43 2.42 16.83
CA ARG A 226 -4.82 3.75 16.95
C ARG A 226 -4.41 4.32 15.59
N PHE A 227 -4.09 3.44 14.63
CA PHE A 227 -3.70 3.81 13.28
C PHE A 227 -4.89 3.99 12.33
N LEU A 228 -6.10 3.59 12.75
CA LEU A 228 -7.33 3.80 12.00
C LEU A 228 -7.77 5.27 12.10
N SER A 229 -7.16 6.13 11.28
CA SER A 229 -7.48 7.57 11.18
C SER A 229 -8.84 7.78 10.51
N MET A 230 -9.92 7.35 11.17
CA MET A 230 -11.31 7.51 10.72
C MET A 230 -12.18 8.04 11.86
N ASN A 231 -13.32 8.63 11.54
CA ASN A 231 -14.27 9.10 12.55
C ASN A 231 -14.93 7.95 13.32
N ASP A 232 -15.54 8.25 14.45
CA ASP A 232 -16.12 7.23 15.35
C ASP A 232 -17.25 6.41 14.71
N GLN A 233 -18.00 7.00 13.77
CA GLN A 233 -19.06 6.30 13.07
C GLN A 233 -18.48 5.21 12.13
N LEU A 234 -17.46 5.54 11.34
CA LEU A 234 -16.76 4.58 10.48
C LEU A 234 -16.00 3.53 11.30
N LYS A 235 -15.43 3.94 12.45
CA LYS A 235 -14.79 3.02 13.38
C LYS A 235 -15.80 2.01 13.95
N THR A 236 -17.01 2.45 14.26
CA THR A 236 -18.09 1.57 14.69
C THR A 236 -18.46 0.57 13.59
N GLU A 237 -18.56 1.01 12.34
CA GLU A 237 -18.81 0.11 11.20
C GLU A 237 -17.69 -0.91 11.01
N PHE A 238 -16.43 -0.50 11.09
CA PHE A 238 -15.29 -1.42 11.06
C PHE A 238 -15.36 -2.47 12.16
N MET A 239 -15.60 -2.06 13.39
CA MET A 239 -15.64 -2.93 14.57
C MET A 239 -16.76 -3.98 14.50
N LYS A 240 -17.89 -3.69 13.88
CA LYS A 240 -19.00 -4.67 13.72
C LYS A 240 -18.56 -5.93 12.95
N TYR A 241 -17.63 -5.79 12.00
CA TYR A 241 -17.25 -6.88 11.08
C TYR A 241 -15.81 -7.36 11.27
N HIS A 242 -14.94 -6.56 11.89
CA HIS A 242 -13.49 -6.77 11.86
C HIS A 242 -12.79 -6.61 13.20
N GLN A 243 -13.53 -6.65 14.33
CA GLN A 243 -12.92 -6.60 15.65
C GLN A 243 -11.91 -7.73 15.91
N ASP A 244 -12.06 -8.86 15.20
CA ASP A 244 -11.13 -10.00 15.27
C ASP A 244 -9.72 -9.64 14.80
N LEU A 245 -9.57 -8.71 13.84
CA LEU A 245 -8.28 -8.20 13.39
C LEU A 245 -7.46 -7.53 14.48
N LEU A 246 -8.12 -7.06 15.56
CA LEU A 246 -7.49 -6.41 16.70
C LEU A 246 -7.04 -7.40 17.79
N THR A 247 -7.02 -8.70 17.51
CA THR A 247 -6.65 -9.73 18.47
C THR A 247 -5.45 -10.55 17.97
N SER A 248 -4.49 -10.80 18.84
CA SER A 248 -3.36 -11.69 18.54
C SER A 248 -3.83 -13.09 18.14
N LYS A 249 -4.93 -13.57 18.76
CA LYS A 249 -5.53 -14.88 18.50
C LYS A 249 -5.91 -15.10 17.04
N TYR A 250 -6.48 -14.07 16.38
CA TYR A 250 -6.82 -14.15 14.95
C TYR A 250 -5.57 -14.38 14.10
N TRP A 251 -4.54 -13.55 14.29
CA TRP A 251 -3.32 -13.58 13.52
C TRP A 251 -2.50 -14.84 13.77
N GLN A 252 -2.39 -15.27 15.02
CA GLN A 252 -1.74 -16.53 15.40
C GLN A 252 -2.42 -17.74 14.75
N LYS A 253 -3.76 -17.74 14.68
CA LYS A 253 -4.52 -18.79 13.97
C LYS A 253 -4.15 -18.83 12.49
N ILE A 254 -4.14 -17.68 11.80
CA ILE A 254 -3.76 -17.59 10.38
C ILE A 254 -2.30 -18.01 10.17
N LYS A 255 -1.37 -17.52 11.00
CA LYS A 255 0.03 -17.93 10.98
C LYS A 255 0.18 -19.45 11.10
N ASN A 256 -0.49 -20.06 12.07
CA ASN A 256 -0.45 -21.50 12.28
C ASN A 256 -1.02 -22.31 11.11
N GLN A 257 -2.03 -21.79 10.41
CA GLN A 257 -2.54 -22.42 9.19
C GLN A 257 -1.47 -22.43 8.08
N HIS A 258 -0.79 -21.30 7.87
CA HIS A 258 0.31 -21.23 6.89
C HIS A 258 1.48 -22.15 7.24
N LEU A 259 1.91 -22.19 8.51
CA LEU A 259 2.99 -23.08 8.97
C LEU A 259 2.65 -24.58 8.80
N LYS A 260 1.35 -24.92 8.82
CA LYS A 260 0.86 -26.30 8.54
C LYS A 260 0.66 -26.56 7.04
N GLY A 261 1.01 -25.63 6.16
CA GLY A 261 0.80 -25.75 4.71
C GLY A 261 -0.67 -25.71 4.29
N GLN A 262 -1.58 -25.22 5.14
CA GLN A 262 -2.98 -25.05 4.81
C GLN A 262 -3.17 -23.83 3.93
N VAL A 263 -3.57 -24.03 2.68
CA VAL A 263 -3.85 -22.94 1.73
C VAL A 263 -5.33 -22.58 1.83
N SER A 264 -5.61 -21.34 2.23
CA SER A 264 -6.96 -20.79 2.19
C SER A 264 -7.34 -20.40 0.76
N LEU A 265 -8.53 -20.80 0.33
CA LEU A 265 -9.09 -20.32 -0.93
C LEU A 265 -9.60 -18.89 -0.71
N VAL A 266 -9.01 -17.92 -1.38
CA VAL A 266 -9.54 -16.56 -1.46
C VAL A 266 -10.32 -16.44 -2.75
N ILE A 267 -11.63 -16.18 -2.64
CA ILE A 267 -12.50 -15.93 -3.79
C ILE A 267 -12.53 -14.42 -3.99
N PRO A 268 -11.89 -13.87 -5.04
CA PRO A 268 -11.76 -12.43 -5.24
C PRO A 268 -13.09 -11.69 -5.46
N TYR A 269 -14.14 -12.44 -5.82
CA TYR A 269 -15.46 -11.89 -6.07
C TYR A 269 -16.48 -12.63 -5.20
N THR A 270 -17.30 -11.87 -4.47
CA THR A 270 -18.41 -12.46 -3.70
C THR A 270 -19.38 -13.18 -4.63
N SER A 271 -19.95 -14.29 -4.18
CA SER A 271 -20.87 -15.17 -4.94
C SER A 271 -22.09 -14.43 -5.53
N HIS A 272 -22.42 -13.23 -5.05
CA HIS A 272 -23.49 -12.39 -5.58
C HIS A 272 -23.18 -11.78 -6.96
N LEU A 273 -21.91 -11.73 -7.39
CA LEU A 273 -21.53 -11.27 -8.73
C LEU A 273 -21.39 -12.42 -9.75
N SER A 274 -21.35 -13.67 -9.30
CA SER A 274 -21.28 -14.85 -10.18
C SER A 274 -22.64 -15.24 -10.77
N GLN A 275 -23.75 -14.61 -10.37
CA GLN A 275 -25.09 -14.88 -10.87
C GLN A 275 -25.58 -13.90 -11.95
N ARG A 276 -24.71 -13.10 -12.57
CA ARG A 276 -25.08 -12.53 -13.86
C ARG A 276 -25.06 -13.65 -14.89
N LYS A 277 -26.23 -14.24 -15.07
CA LYS A 277 -26.60 -15.22 -16.08
C LYS A 277 -25.96 -14.86 -17.41
N ALA A 278 -25.30 -15.87 -18.01
CA ALA A 278 -25.13 -15.93 -19.44
C ALA A 278 -26.51 -15.74 -20.12
N PHE A 279 -26.63 -14.68 -20.88
CA PHE A 279 -27.60 -14.54 -21.95
C PHE A 279 -26.81 -14.34 -23.24
#